data_22f6a6132195e6ff754a9fa6d8244e14
#
_entry.id   22f6a6132195e6ff754a9fa6d8244e14
#
_cell.length_a   1.000
_cell.length_b   1.000
_cell.length_c   1.000
_cell.angle_alpha   90.00
_cell.angle_beta   90.00
_cell.angle_gamma   90.00
#
_symmetry.space_group_name_H-M   'P 1'
#
loop_
_entity.id
_entity.type
_entity.pdbx_description
1 polymer ?
#
loop_
_entity_poly.entity_id
_entity_poly.type
_entity_poly.pdbx_seq_one_letter_code
_entity_poly.pdbx_strand_id
1 'polypeptide(L)'
;MDNDRQQRTGSAEVIYAAGKTPEQVAEIFDQIRANGSSVLATRLSAEAYAALGNLPANATYHSQAQLLTWHAQAPEQQSSTIAVVTAGTSDMAVAEEAALTAEFYGNPVLRINDVGVAGLHRLLARIDDLRSAKVLIVVAGMEGALPSVVGCLLYTSDAADEAIG
;
A
#
# COMPACT_ATOMS: atom_id res chain seq x y z
N MET A 1 4.75 -9.20 21.70
CA MET A 1 4.74 -8.02 20.84
C MET A 1 6.14 -7.43 20.79
N ASP A 2 6.65 -7.07 19.61
CA ASP A 2 8.04 -6.60 19.42
C ASP A 2 8.08 -5.06 19.53
N ASN A 3 8.23 -4.55 20.75
CA ASN A 3 8.25 -3.10 21.02
C ASN A 3 9.48 -2.39 20.44
N ASP A 4 10.53 -3.14 20.09
CA ASP A 4 11.77 -2.57 19.54
C ASP A 4 11.81 -2.59 18.01
N ARG A 5 10.74 -3.06 17.36
CA ARG A 5 10.68 -3.21 15.91
C ARG A 5 10.93 -1.88 15.18
N GLN A 6 10.30 -0.81 15.63
CA GLN A 6 10.46 0.53 15.00
C GLN A 6 11.91 1.01 15.05
N GLN A 7 12.62 0.76 16.15
CA GLN A 7 14.03 1.12 16.27
C GLN A 7 14.94 0.27 15.38
N ARG A 8 14.61 -1.03 15.18
CA ARG A 8 15.41 -1.97 14.41
C ARG A 8 15.13 -1.92 12.91
N THR A 9 13.88 -1.69 12.50
CA THR A 9 13.44 -1.82 11.10
C THR A 9 12.93 -0.50 10.50
N GLY A 10 12.83 0.57 11.29
CA GLY A 10 12.26 1.85 10.85
C GLY A 10 10.74 1.84 10.69
N SER A 11 10.08 0.70 10.92
CA SER A 11 8.63 0.55 10.75
C SER A 11 7.96 0.05 12.02
N ALA A 12 6.81 0.64 12.36
CA ALA A 12 5.95 0.15 13.43
C ALA A 12 5.42 -1.26 13.12
N GLU A 13 4.95 -1.94 14.15
CA GLU A 13 4.30 -3.25 13.99
C GLU A 13 2.96 -3.09 13.27
N VAL A 14 2.70 -3.99 12.31
CA VAL A 14 1.46 -4.04 11.53
C VAL A 14 0.61 -5.21 12.02
N ILE A 15 -0.68 -4.97 12.24
CA ILE A 15 -1.63 -6.01 12.59
C ILE A 15 -2.06 -6.74 11.31
N TYR A 16 -1.67 -7.97 11.13
CA TYR A 16 -2.25 -8.84 10.12
C TYR A 16 -3.52 -9.48 10.69
N ALA A 17 -4.70 -8.97 10.33
CA ALA A 17 -5.96 -9.35 10.95
C ALA A 17 -6.54 -10.66 10.44
N ALA A 18 -6.10 -11.18 9.28
CA ALA A 18 -6.60 -12.45 8.77
C ALA A 18 -6.36 -13.59 9.77
N GLY A 19 -7.43 -14.31 10.09
CA GLY A 19 -7.40 -15.42 11.04
C GLY A 19 -7.37 -15.03 12.52
N LYS A 20 -7.44 -13.73 12.83
CA LYS A 20 -7.61 -13.25 14.22
C LYS A 20 -9.08 -12.98 14.52
N THR A 21 -9.45 -13.17 15.81
CA THR A 21 -10.77 -12.73 16.26
C THR A 21 -10.80 -11.20 16.43
N PRO A 22 -12.00 -10.57 16.38
CA PRO A 22 -12.12 -9.13 16.63
C PRO A 22 -11.51 -8.70 17.97
N GLU A 23 -11.67 -9.51 19.02
CA GLU A 23 -11.12 -9.25 20.36
C GLU A 23 -9.59 -9.23 20.33
N GLN A 24 -8.96 -10.18 19.62
CA GLN A 24 -7.50 -10.22 19.46
C GLN A 24 -7.00 -9.00 18.70
N VAL A 25 -7.70 -8.57 17.64
CA VAL A 25 -7.33 -7.36 16.89
C VAL A 25 -7.46 -6.11 17.77
N ALA A 26 -8.56 -5.98 18.53
CA ALA A 26 -8.78 -4.87 19.45
C ALA A 26 -7.71 -4.80 20.55
N GLU A 27 -7.37 -5.93 21.16
CA GLU A 27 -6.32 -6.00 22.18
C GLU A 27 -4.96 -5.55 21.63
N ILE A 28 -4.56 -6.06 20.44
CA ILE A 28 -3.29 -5.68 19.81
C ILE A 28 -3.31 -4.20 19.44
N PHE A 29 -4.44 -3.70 18.90
CA PHE A 29 -4.63 -2.29 18.57
C PHE A 29 -4.38 -1.39 19.80
N ASP A 30 -5.02 -1.72 20.92
CA ASP A 30 -4.88 -0.95 22.17
C ASP A 30 -3.47 -1.03 22.75
N GLN A 31 -2.79 -2.17 22.64
CA GLN A 31 -1.39 -2.32 23.08
C GLN A 31 -0.44 -1.44 22.25
N ILE A 32 -0.58 -1.42 20.90
CA ILE A 32 0.25 -0.57 20.03
C ILE A 32 -0.02 0.91 20.33
N ARG A 33 -1.28 1.29 20.48
CA ARG A 33 -1.70 2.65 20.82
C ARG A 33 -1.17 3.10 22.19
N ALA A 34 -1.24 2.23 23.20
CA ALA A 34 -0.72 2.54 24.55
C ALA A 34 0.79 2.80 24.56
N ASN A 35 1.53 2.21 23.62
CA ASN A 35 2.96 2.46 23.41
C ASN A 35 3.25 3.76 22.63
N GLY A 36 2.21 4.55 22.29
CA GLY A 36 2.36 5.80 21.53
C GLY A 36 2.65 5.61 20.05
N SER A 37 2.50 4.41 19.53
CA SER A 37 2.74 4.09 18.10
C SER A 37 1.45 4.18 17.29
N SER A 38 1.55 4.61 16.02
CA SER A 38 0.46 4.55 15.06
C SER A 38 0.09 3.10 14.73
N VAL A 39 -1.17 2.85 14.39
CA VAL A 39 -1.68 1.50 14.12
C VAL A 39 -2.09 1.36 12.66
N LEU A 40 -1.58 0.34 12.02
CA LEU A 40 -2.01 -0.15 10.73
C LEU A 40 -2.48 -1.60 10.90
N ALA A 41 -3.72 -1.89 10.49
CA ALA A 41 -4.22 -3.26 10.44
C ALA A 41 -4.67 -3.60 9.02
N THR A 42 -4.17 -4.71 8.47
CA THR A 42 -4.49 -5.19 7.13
C THR A 42 -5.33 -6.45 7.17
N ARG A 43 -6.05 -6.73 6.08
CA ARG A 43 -6.94 -7.89 5.95
C ARG A 43 -8.02 -7.95 7.04
N LEU A 44 -8.50 -6.80 7.48
CA LEU A 44 -9.59 -6.67 8.43
C LEU A 44 -10.92 -6.64 7.68
N SER A 45 -11.71 -7.71 7.77
CA SER A 45 -13.01 -7.75 7.10
C SER A 45 -13.99 -6.73 7.69
N ALA A 46 -15.01 -6.35 6.93
CA ALA A 46 -16.04 -5.39 7.39
C ALA A 46 -16.78 -5.92 8.62
N GLU A 47 -17.05 -7.24 8.67
CA GLU A 47 -17.69 -7.88 9.81
C GLU A 47 -16.80 -7.82 11.06
N ALA A 48 -15.50 -8.13 10.91
CA ALA A 48 -14.54 -8.04 12.01
C ALA A 48 -14.38 -6.60 12.49
N TYR A 49 -14.32 -5.63 11.57
CA TYR A 49 -14.28 -4.20 11.92
C TYR A 49 -15.51 -3.78 12.72
N ALA A 50 -16.72 -4.17 12.30
CA ALA A 50 -17.96 -3.83 12.99
C ALA A 50 -18.02 -4.41 14.42
N ALA A 51 -17.28 -5.49 14.69
CA ALA A 51 -17.22 -6.16 15.99
C ALA A 51 -16.07 -5.64 16.89
N LEU A 52 -15.20 -4.72 16.42
CA LEU A 52 -14.07 -4.21 17.23
C LEU A 52 -14.49 -3.33 18.43
N GLY A 53 -15.74 -2.88 18.49
CA GLY A 53 -16.20 -2.00 19.57
C GLY A 53 -15.74 -0.54 19.40
N ASN A 54 -15.41 0.12 20.52
CA ASN A 54 -15.09 1.55 20.52
C ASN A 54 -13.65 1.79 20.07
N LEU A 55 -13.49 2.30 18.85
CA LEU A 55 -12.22 2.79 18.33
C LEU A 55 -12.08 4.31 18.57
N PRO A 56 -10.83 4.85 18.61
CA PRO A 56 -10.61 6.28 18.65
C PRO A 56 -11.27 7.01 17.48
N ALA A 57 -11.78 8.24 17.72
CA ALA A 57 -12.52 9.01 16.72
C ALA A 57 -11.75 9.30 15.40
N ASN A 58 -10.42 9.27 15.44
CA ASN A 58 -9.54 9.46 14.28
C ASN A 58 -9.05 8.14 13.67
N ALA A 59 -9.57 6.98 14.10
CA ALA A 59 -9.36 5.72 13.41
C ALA A 59 -10.22 5.67 12.14
N THR A 60 -9.62 5.28 11.03
CA THR A 60 -10.30 5.25 9.73
C THR A 60 -10.26 3.84 9.15
N TYR A 61 -11.44 3.32 8.83
CA TYR A 61 -11.56 2.04 8.13
C TYR A 61 -11.80 2.23 6.64
N HIS A 62 -10.98 1.59 5.83
CA HIS A 62 -11.03 1.60 4.37
C HIS A 62 -11.57 0.26 3.87
N SER A 63 -12.87 0.22 3.58
CA SER A 63 -13.59 -1.03 3.30
C SER A 63 -13.07 -1.77 2.07
N GLN A 64 -12.71 -1.06 0.99
CA GLN A 64 -12.19 -1.67 -0.24
C GLN A 64 -10.83 -2.34 -0.02
N ALA A 65 -9.97 -1.73 0.78
CA ALA A 65 -8.64 -2.25 1.12
C ALA A 65 -8.65 -3.20 2.32
N GLN A 66 -9.79 -3.34 3.02
CA GLN A 66 -9.89 -4.05 4.30
C GLN A 66 -8.80 -3.62 5.28
N LEU A 67 -8.62 -2.32 5.42
CA LEU A 67 -7.50 -1.73 6.14
C LEU A 67 -8.02 -0.72 7.17
N LEU A 68 -7.47 -0.79 8.39
CA LEU A 68 -7.74 0.16 9.47
C LEU A 68 -6.47 0.94 9.76
N THR A 69 -6.57 2.26 9.80
CA THR A 69 -5.48 3.17 10.15
C THR A 69 -5.82 4.00 11.36
N TRP A 70 -4.82 4.22 12.20
CA TRP A 70 -4.86 5.22 13.27
C TRP A 70 -3.47 5.83 13.44
N HIS A 71 -3.39 7.14 13.44
CA HIS A 71 -2.14 7.87 13.63
C HIS A 71 -2.08 8.49 15.02
N ALA A 72 -1.03 8.15 15.77
CA ALA A 72 -0.70 8.83 17.03
C ALA A 72 -0.20 10.26 16.76
N GLN A 73 0.55 10.43 15.67
CA GLN A 73 1.05 11.71 15.15
C GLN A 73 1.01 11.65 13.62
N ALA A 74 0.91 12.82 12.99
CA ALA A 74 0.98 12.89 11.53
C ALA A 74 2.30 12.28 11.03
N PRO A 75 2.29 11.43 9.98
CA PRO A 75 3.50 10.85 9.46
C PRO A 75 4.40 11.92 8.84
N GLU A 76 5.71 11.71 8.91
CA GLU A 76 6.68 12.55 8.20
C GLU A 76 6.49 12.38 6.69
N GLN A 77 6.27 13.50 6.00
CA GLN A 77 6.03 13.47 4.58
C GLN A 77 7.31 13.18 3.81
N GLN A 78 7.26 12.16 2.96
CA GLN A 78 8.35 11.80 2.08
C GLN A 78 8.32 12.64 0.80
N SER A 79 9.48 12.90 0.22
CA SER A 79 9.61 13.68 -1.02
C SER A 79 9.38 12.86 -2.29
N SER A 80 9.46 11.53 -2.19
CA SER A 80 9.40 10.62 -3.34
C SER A 80 8.02 10.03 -3.51
N THR A 81 7.49 10.09 -4.72
CA THR A 81 6.19 9.51 -5.07
C THR A 81 6.30 8.02 -5.34
N ILE A 82 5.35 7.24 -4.82
CA ILE A 82 5.12 5.84 -5.16
C ILE A 82 3.94 5.77 -6.14
N ALA A 83 4.11 5.13 -7.29
CA ALA A 83 2.97 4.85 -8.17
C ALA A 83 2.46 3.42 -7.91
N VAL A 84 1.15 3.31 -7.69
CA VAL A 84 0.44 2.03 -7.57
C VAL A 84 -0.38 1.84 -8.84
N VAL A 85 -0.08 0.77 -9.57
CA VAL A 85 -0.55 0.53 -10.94
C VAL A 85 -1.39 -0.73 -10.99
N THR A 86 -2.61 -0.68 -11.53
CA THR A 86 -3.48 -1.86 -11.67
C THR A 86 -3.78 -2.22 -13.12
N ALA A 87 -3.87 -3.52 -13.38
CA ALA A 87 -4.31 -4.02 -14.69
C ALA A 87 -5.82 -3.85 -14.87
N GLY A 88 -6.62 -4.16 -13.87
CA GLY A 88 -8.07 -4.10 -13.96
C GLY A 88 -8.76 -3.88 -12.61
N THR A 89 -10.10 -3.87 -12.64
CA THR A 89 -10.92 -3.60 -11.44
C THR A 89 -10.82 -4.68 -10.37
N SER A 90 -10.53 -5.91 -10.74
CA SER A 90 -10.30 -7.02 -9.80
C SER A 90 -9.06 -6.82 -8.91
N ASP A 91 -8.12 -5.99 -9.35
CA ASP A 91 -6.87 -5.73 -8.64
C ASP A 91 -6.99 -4.60 -7.61
N MET A 92 -8.10 -3.83 -7.67
CA MET A 92 -8.29 -2.60 -6.90
C MET A 92 -8.16 -2.77 -5.38
N ALA A 93 -8.66 -3.87 -4.83
CA ALA A 93 -8.59 -4.09 -3.37
C ALA A 93 -7.14 -4.22 -2.89
N VAL A 94 -6.31 -4.95 -3.64
CA VAL A 94 -4.88 -5.14 -3.32
C VAL A 94 -4.11 -3.85 -3.58
N ALA A 95 -4.44 -3.14 -4.65
CA ALA A 95 -3.80 -1.86 -4.97
C ALA A 95 -4.10 -0.79 -3.92
N GLU A 96 -5.35 -0.69 -3.46
CA GLU A 96 -5.72 0.25 -2.39
C GLU A 96 -5.06 -0.13 -1.05
N GLU A 97 -4.93 -1.42 -0.72
CA GLU A 97 -4.17 -1.86 0.45
C GLU A 97 -2.71 -1.36 0.36
N ALA A 98 -2.06 -1.52 -0.78
CA ALA A 98 -0.69 -1.05 -1.01
C ALA A 98 -0.59 0.49 -0.96
N ALA A 99 -1.51 1.19 -1.63
CA ALA A 99 -1.54 2.65 -1.68
C ALA A 99 -1.73 3.28 -0.30
N LEU A 100 -2.74 2.84 0.44
CA LEU A 100 -3.04 3.33 1.79
C LEU A 100 -1.94 2.96 2.79
N THR A 101 -1.29 1.81 2.61
CA THR A 101 -0.11 1.44 3.41
C THR A 101 1.04 2.41 3.15
N ALA A 102 1.32 2.76 1.90
CA ALA A 102 2.36 3.73 1.56
C ALA A 102 2.03 5.13 2.11
N GLU A 103 0.78 5.58 1.99
CA GLU A 103 0.29 6.85 2.55
C GLU A 103 0.36 6.86 4.09
N PHE A 104 0.07 5.72 4.74
CA PHE A 104 0.22 5.58 6.19
C PHE A 104 1.65 5.89 6.67
N TYR A 105 2.66 5.56 5.87
CA TYR A 105 4.07 5.87 6.14
C TYR A 105 4.52 7.23 5.57
N GLY A 106 3.59 8.09 5.14
CA GLY A 106 3.88 9.45 4.69
C GLY A 106 4.32 9.58 3.24
N ASN A 107 4.24 8.52 2.45
CA ASN A 107 4.62 8.60 1.03
C ASN A 107 3.48 9.19 0.19
N PRO A 108 3.74 10.17 -0.69
CA PRO A 108 2.80 10.56 -1.73
C PRO A 108 2.54 9.39 -2.67
N VAL A 109 1.26 9.12 -2.97
CA VAL A 109 0.89 8.00 -3.83
C VAL A 109 0.15 8.48 -5.07
N LEU A 110 0.61 8.02 -6.23
CA LEU A 110 -0.06 8.17 -7.52
C LEU A 110 -0.75 6.87 -7.91
N ARG A 111 -2.07 6.88 -8.02
CA ARG A 111 -2.86 5.73 -8.44
C ARG A 111 -3.04 5.74 -9.96
N ILE A 112 -2.63 4.66 -10.64
CA ILE A 112 -2.76 4.48 -12.09
C ILE A 112 -3.57 3.21 -12.32
N ASN A 113 -4.87 3.37 -12.54
CA ASN A 113 -5.80 2.25 -12.58
C ASN A 113 -6.22 1.90 -14.01
N ASP A 114 -6.60 0.61 -14.22
CA ASP A 114 -7.15 0.09 -15.47
C ASP A 114 -6.22 0.27 -16.68
N VAL A 115 -4.92 -0.01 -16.49
CA VAL A 115 -3.91 0.06 -17.55
C VAL A 115 -3.38 -1.32 -17.97
N GLY A 116 -4.23 -2.35 -17.90
CA GLY A 116 -3.89 -3.72 -18.28
C GLY A 116 -3.43 -3.85 -19.73
N VAL A 117 -2.65 -4.89 -20.00
CA VAL A 117 -1.99 -5.12 -21.31
C VAL A 117 -2.96 -5.33 -22.48
N ALA A 118 -4.21 -5.72 -22.20
CA ALA A 118 -5.26 -5.79 -23.20
C ALA A 118 -5.60 -4.42 -23.82
N GLY A 119 -5.27 -3.33 -23.15
CA GLY A 119 -5.43 -1.96 -23.64
C GLY A 119 -4.14 -1.17 -23.51
N LEU A 120 -3.05 -1.61 -24.12
CA LEU A 120 -1.71 -1.07 -24.00
C LEU A 120 -1.63 0.46 -24.22
N HIS A 121 -2.50 1.02 -25.07
CA HIS A 121 -2.58 2.47 -25.29
C HIS A 121 -2.90 3.25 -24.00
N ARG A 122 -3.64 2.66 -23.04
CA ARG A 122 -3.94 3.29 -21.75
C ARG A 122 -2.68 3.39 -20.88
N LEU A 123 -1.88 2.34 -20.87
CA LEU A 123 -0.58 2.31 -20.17
C LEU A 123 0.38 3.34 -20.79
N LEU A 124 0.49 3.36 -22.13
CA LEU A 124 1.38 4.29 -22.83
C LEU A 124 1.00 5.75 -22.61
N ALA A 125 -0.30 6.06 -22.48
CA ALA A 125 -0.78 7.40 -22.15
C ALA A 125 -0.37 7.89 -20.74
N ARG A 126 0.09 6.98 -19.87
CA ARG A 126 0.52 7.28 -18.50
C ARG A 126 2.02 7.07 -18.28
N ILE A 127 2.80 6.97 -19.38
CA ILE A 127 4.23 6.65 -19.29
C ILE A 127 5.03 7.70 -18.50
N ASP A 128 4.71 8.98 -18.64
CA ASP A 128 5.39 10.07 -17.94
C ASP A 128 5.07 10.05 -16.45
N ASP A 129 3.86 9.69 -16.07
CA ASP A 129 3.46 9.47 -14.68
C ASP A 129 4.27 8.32 -14.05
N LEU A 130 4.42 7.21 -14.78
CA LEU A 130 5.22 6.07 -14.33
C LEU A 130 6.70 6.46 -14.13
N ARG A 131 7.26 7.23 -15.06
CA ARG A 131 8.65 7.70 -14.97
C ARG A 131 8.89 8.69 -13.85
N SER A 132 7.88 9.45 -13.45
CA SER A 132 7.98 10.42 -12.36
C SER A 132 8.08 9.78 -10.97
N ALA A 133 7.63 8.55 -10.83
CA ALA A 133 7.62 7.83 -9.55
C ALA A 133 8.97 7.20 -9.25
N LYS A 134 9.38 7.24 -7.99
CA LYS A 134 10.60 6.58 -7.51
C LYS A 134 10.45 5.08 -7.34
N VAL A 135 9.23 4.65 -7.00
CA VAL A 135 8.89 3.24 -6.77
C VAL A 135 7.58 2.95 -7.48
N LEU A 136 7.51 1.79 -8.12
CA LEU A 136 6.30 1.28 -8.77
C LEU A 136 5.84 0.01 -8.06
N ILE A 137 4.58 -0.02 -7.67
CA ILE A 137 3.89 -1.21 -7.17
C ILE A 137 2.88 -1.60 -8.23
N VAL A 138 3.12 -2.70 -8.92
CA VAL A 138 2.28 -3.16 -10.03
C VAL A 138 1.46 -4.34 -9.59
N VAL A 139 0.12 -4.20 -9.66
CA VAL A 139 -0.85 -5.20 -9.24
C VAL A 139 -1.61 -5.74 -10.46
N ALA A 140 -1.42 -7.02 -10.75
CA ALA A 140 -2.04 -7.72 -11.86
C ALA A 140 -2.24 -9.19 -11.51
N GLY A 141 -3.40 -9.53 -10.95
CA GLY A 141 -3.66 -10.84 -10.36
C GLY A 141 -4.03 -11.94 -11.36
N MET A 142 -4.38 -11.62 -12.61
CA MET A 142 -4.83 -12.61 -13.59
C MET A 142 -3.65 -13.33 -14.25
N GLU A 143 -3.03 -12.72 -15.27
CA GLU A 143 -1.92 -13.33 -16.01
C GLU A 143 -0.54 -12.78 -15.63
N GLY A 144 -0.50 -11.72 -14.82
CA GLY A 144 0.74 -11.12 -14.34
C GLY A 144 1.61 -10.48 -15.43
N ALA A 145 1.05 -10.17 -16.60
CA ALA A 145 1.83 -9.63 -17.72
C ALA A 145 2.19 -8.14 -17.53
N LEU A 146 1.34 -7.37 -16.86
CA LEU A 146 1.55 -5.92 -16.69
C LEU A 146 2.91 -5.58 -16.03
N PRO A 147 3.38 -6.24 -14.95
CA PRO A 147 4.68 -5.96 -14.37
C PRO A 147 5.84 -6.10 -15.36
N SER A 148 5.81 -7.13 -16.21
CA SER A 148 6.84 -7.35 -17.24
C SER A 148 6.83 -6.25 -18.30
N VAL A 149 5.64 -5.82 -18.76
CA VAL A 149 5.51 -4.75 -19.75
C VAL A 149 5.96 -3.40 -19.16
N VAL A 150 5.55 -3.08 -17.94
CA VAL A 150 6.01 -1.86 -17.25
C VAL A 150 7.52 -1.87 -17.08
N GLY A 151 8.10 -3.00 -16.65
CA GLY A 151 9.55 -3.16 -16.55
C GLY A 151 10.24 -2.90 -17.89
N CYS A 152 9.81 -3.54 -18.98
CA CYS A 152 10.38 -3.32 -20.30
C CYS A 152 10.30 -1.85 -20.77
N LEU A 153 9.17 -1.17 -20.51
CA LEU A 153 8.99 0.21 -20.93
C LEU A 153 9.88 1.22 -20.18
N LEU A 154 10.28 0.90 -18.97
CA LEU A 154 11.04 1.81 -18.12
C LEU A 154 12.55 1.53 -18.11
N TYR A 155 12.95 0.25 -18.23
CA TYR A 155 14.36 -0.16 -18.14
C TYR A 155 15.09 -0.23 -19.49
N THR A 156 14.39 -0.19 -20.61
CA THR A 156 15.04 -0.21 -21.94
C THR A 156 15.84 1.05 -22.27
N SER A 157 15.68 2.13 -21.50
CA SER A 157 16.48 3.36 -21.69
C SER A 157 17.84 3.29 -20.97
N ASP A 158 17.97 2.56 -19.84
CA ASP A 158 19.23 2.52 -19.08
C ASP A 158 20.24 1.53 -19.67
N ALA A 159 19.78 0.41 -20.21
CA ALA A 159 20.69 -0.60 -20.80
C ALA A 159 21.38 -0.14 -22.08
N ALA A 160 20.87 0.89 -22.76
CA ALA A 160 21.48 1.46 -23.97
C ALA A 160 22.57 2.51 -23.68
N ASP A 161 22.48 3.20 -22.54
CA ASP A 161 23.43 4.26 -22.17
C ASP A 161 24.70 3.70 -21.50
N GLU A 162 24.63 2.53 -20.84
CA GLU A 162 25.81 1.88 -20.26
C GLU A 162 26.66 1.11 -21.30
N ALA A 163 26.13 0.83 -22.49
CA ALA A 163 26.84 0.09 -23.54
C ALA A 163 27.74 0.96 -24.43
N ILE A 164 27.82 2.28 -24.23
CA ILE A 164 28.56 3.24 -25.06
C ILE A 164 29.62 3.99 -24.22
N GLY A 165 30.03 3.43 -23.07
CA GLY A 165 31.16 3.95 -22.25
C GLY A 165 32.43 3.17 -22.49
#